data_4510b8c2a068fce80f90beb89b1f0daf
#
_entry.id   4510b8c2a068fce80f90beb89b1f0daf
#
_cell.length_a   1.000
_cell.length_b   1.000
_cell.length_c   1.000
_cell.angle_alpha   90.00
_cell.angle_beta   90.00
_cell.angle_gamma   90.00
#
_symmetry.space_group_name_H-M   'P 1'
#
loop_
_entity.id
_entity.type
_entity.pdbx_description
1 polymer ?
#
loop_
_entity_poly.entity_id
_entity_poly.type
_entity_poly.pdbx_seq_one_letter_code
_entity_poly.pdbx_strand_id
1 'polypeptide(L)'
;MFEMIAEATEISDILEAAKVAPLLAPGLPASEYLSGELWECSHQADLLFAQRKRFLAEIGFCLLTAEVIDALATLLAGKEVLEAGSGSGWLAARLGERGINILAADWTDYRTADRSSKRGYPIREVFRLDYHGNAVDLLPGDYDTVLLVWPNYETQFAGNVACAMRSGQTLIYEGESEGGCTADQEFFQYLRNSFNPSLSETVELDKNHRRFPGVDDKWWVGTKR
;
A
#
# COMPACT_ATOMS: atom_id res chain seq x y z
N MET A 1 -16.91 -5.24 36.33
CA MET A 1 -18.04 -4.45 35.77
C MET A 1 -17.70 -2.96 35.67
N PHE A 2 -17.11 -2.33 36.69
CA PHE A 2 -16.70 -0.92 36.66
C PHE A 2 -15.55 -0.66 35.66
N GLU A 3 -14.57 -1.55 35.58
CA GLU A 3 -13.46 -1.44 34.61
C GLU A 3 -13.94 -1.54 33.15
N MET A 4 -14.87 -2.44 32.84
CA MET A 4 -15.45 -2.55 31.48
C MET A 4 -16.25 -1.31 31.06
N ILE A 5 -16.88 -0.59 32.01
CA ILE A 5 -17.61 0.64 31.69
C ILE A 5 -16.66 1.79 31.45
N ALA A 6 -15.54 1.86 32.19
CA ALA A 6 -14.49 2.86 31.95
C ALA A 6 -13.84 2.67 30.58
N GLU A 7 -13.50 1.43 30.21
CA GLU A 7 -12.98 1.12 28.86
C GLU A 7 -13.96 1.49 27.74
N ALA A 8 -15.25 1.21 27.92
CA ALA A 8 -16.26 1.54 26.91
C ALA A 8 -16.44 3.06 26.73
N THR A 9 -16.33 3.84 27.80
CA THR A 9 -16.40 5.30 27.74
C THR A 9 -15.16 5.89 27.04
N GLU A 10 -13.98 5.40 27.39
CA GLU A 10 -12.71 5.79 26.76
C GLU A 10 -12.68 5.48 25.26
N ILE A 11 -13.16 4.31 24.83
CA ILE A 11 -13.24 3.95 23.40
C ILE A 11 -14.19 4.88 22.65
N SER A 12 -15.33 5.26 23.26
CA SER A 12 -16.25 6.22 22.65
C SER A 12 -15.62 7.59 22.48
N ASP A 13 -14.92 8.08 23.50
CA ASP A 13 -14.24 9.37 23.47
C ASP A 13 -13.08 9.39 22.46
N ILE A 14 -12.34 8.29 22.35
CA ILE A 14 -11.28 8.09 21.35
C ILE A 14 -11.86 8.09 19.92
N LEU A 15 -12.98 7.40 19.70
CA LEU A 15 -13.66 7.39 18.42
C LEU A 15 -14.20 8.76 18.02
N GLU A 16 -14.73 9.54 18.97
CA GLU A 16 -15.15 10.92 18.72
C GLU A 16 -13.94 11.83 18.45
N ALA A 17 -12.87 11.71 19.23
CA ALA A 17 -11.63 12.43 19.00
C ALA A 17 -11.01 12.09 17.63
N ALA A 18 -11.08 10.82 17.21
CA ALA A 18 -10.60 10.37 15.89
C ALA A 18 -11.43 10.93 14.73
N LYS A 19 -12.71 11.23 14.94
CA LYS A 19 -13.55 11.87 13.90
C LYS A 19 -13.15 13.31 13.64
N VAL A 20 -12.66 14.01 14.66
CA VAL A 20 -12.23 15.42 14.58
C VAL A 20 -10.71 15.58 14.46
N ALA A 21 -9.94 14.54 14.73
CA ALA A 21 -8.51 14.57 14.52
C ALA A 21 -8.19 14.76 13.03
N PRO A 22 -7.16 15.55 12.68
CA PRO A 22 -6.74 15.64 11.29
C PRO A 22 -6.45 14.23 10.76
N LEU A 23 -6.90 13.98 9.53
CA LEU A 23 -6.56 12.75 8.85
C LEU A 23 -5.03 12.63 8.80
N LEU A 24 -4.50 11.44 9.11
CA LEU A 24 -3.09 11.19 8.90
C LEU A 24 -2.82 11.35 7.39
N ALA A 25 -2.18 12.45 7.03
CA ALA A 25 -1.97 12.76 5.63
C ALA A 25 -0.88 11.85 5.05
N PRO A 26 -1.09 11.24 3.88
CA PRO A 26 -0.04 10.53 3.18
C PRO A 26 0.96 11.52 2.56
N GLY A 27 2.20 11.08 2.35
CA GLY A 27 3.23 11.89 1.68
C GLY A 27 3.84 12.98 2.54
N LEU A 28 3.62 12.95 3.86
CA LEU A 28 4.38 13.79 4.80
C LEU A 28 5.82 13.27 4.93
N PRO A 29 6.78 14.12 5.37
CA PRO A 29 8.11 13.67 5.78
C PRO A 29 8.04 12.55 6.81
N ALA A 30 8.96 11.60 6.75
CA ALA A 30 9.00 10.47 7.67
C ALA A 30 9.09 10.88 9.14
N SER A 31 9.66 12.05 9.43
CA SER A 31 9.75 12.63 10.77
C SER A 31 8.40 13.11 11.34
N GLU A 32 7.41 13.31 10.48
CA GLU A 32 6.06 13.74 10.88
C GLU A 32 5.16 12.57 11.30
N TYR A 33 5.58 11.33 11.00
CA TYR A 33 4.89 10.14 11.45
C TYR A 33 5.47 9.69 12.79
N LEU A 34 4.60 9.23 13.66
CA LEU A 34 4.98 8.72 14.96
C LEU A 34 5.94 7.53 14.81
N SER A 35 7.03 7.53 15.56
CA SER A 35 7.94 6.40 15.64
C SER A 35 7.34 5.28 16.51
N GLY A 36 7.76 4.04 16.30
CA GLY A 36 7.23 2.86 16.99
C GLY A 36 7.35 2.89 18.52
N GLU A 37 8.16 3.77 19.08
CA GLU A 37 8.34 3.92 20.54
C GLU A 37 7.14 4.56 21.27
N LEU A 38 6.24 5.23 20.52
CA LEU A 38 5.02 5.83 21.07
C LEU A 38 3.86 4.84 21.28
N TRP A 39 4.07 3.56 20.95
CA TRP A 39 3.06 2.50 20.99
C TRP A 39 2.76 1.93 22.38
N GLU A 40 3.59 2.23 23.37
CA GLU A 40 3.48 1.66 24.71
C GLU A 40 2.37 2.30 25.58
N CYS A 41 1.73 3.38 25.10
CA CYS A 41 0.61 4.02 25.79
C CYS A 41 -0.71 3.57 25.15
N SER A 42 -1.54 2.84 25.87
CA SER A 42 -2.82 2.27 25.42
C SER A 42 -3.76 3.26 24.72
N HIS A 43 -3.86 4.49 25.22
CA HIS A 43 -4.71 5.55 24.63
C HIS A 43 -4.24 6.02 23.24
N GLN A 44 -2.94 6.00 22.98
CA GLN A 44 -2.41 6.39 21.68
C GLN A 44 -2.62 5.29 20.63
N ALA A 45 -2.57 4.02 21.04
CA ALA A 45 -2.81 2.90 20.13
C ALA A 45 -4.22 2.95 19.54
N ASP A 46 -5.25 3.22 20.36
CA ASP A 46 -6.64 3.27 19.91
C ASP A 46 -6.90 4.44 18.97
N LEU A 47 -6.32 5.62 19.26
CA LEU A 47 -6.39 6.78 18.38
C LEU A 47 -5.76 6.47 17.02
N LEU A 48 -4.62 5.81 17.02
CA LEU A 48 -3.90 5.46 15.80
C LEU A 48 -4.63 4.35 15.01
N PHE A 49 -5.27 3.39 15.66
CA PHE A 49 -6.16 2.44 14.99
C PHE A 49 -7.35 3.13 14.33
N ALA A 50 -7.95 4.12 14.99
CA ALA A 50 -9.03 4.90 14.42
C ALA A 50 -8.56 5.75 13.23
N GLN A 51 -7.39 6.38 13.33
CA GLN A 51 -6.76 7.12 12.22
C GLN A 51 -6.43 6.18 11.06
N ARG A 52 -5.86 4.98 11.32
CA ARG A 52 -5.63 3.96 10.31
C ARG A 52 -6.91 3.59 9.57
N LYS A 53 -8.00 3.35 10.29
CA LYS A 53 -9.28 2.99 9.67
C LYS A 53 -9.79 4.07 8.71
N ARG A 54 -9.62 5.35 9.05
CA ARG A 54 -9.94 6.46 8.16
C ARG A 54 -8.99 6.50 6.95
N PHE A 55 -7.68 6.37 7.19
CA PHE A 55 -6.67 6.36 6.15
C PHE A 55 -6.93 5.25 5.12
N LEU A 56 -7.24 4.03 5.59
CA LEU A 56 -7.61 2.90 4.73
C LEU A 56 -8.82 3.19 3.84
N ALA A 57 -9.81 3.94 4.36
CA ALA A 57 -11.01 4.27 3.62
C ALA A 57 -10.79 5.39 2.57
N GLU A 58 -9.78 6.22 2.72
CA GLU A 58 -9.58 7.40 1.89
C GLU A 58 -8.37 7.27 0.95
N ILE A 59 -7.33 6.60 1.37
CA ILE A 59 -6.04 6.56 0.66
C ILE A 59 -5.69 5.14 0.21
N GLY A 60 -5.56 4.20 1.16
CA GLY A 60 -5.11 2.83 0.93
C GLY A 60 -4.43 2.23 2.15
N PHE A 61 -3.75 1.11 1.99
CA PHE A 61 -3.22 0.31 3.10
C PHE A 61 -1.79 0.70 3.51
N CYS A 62 -0.97 1.17 2.58
CA CYS A 62 0.43 1.52 2.80
C CYS A 62 0.57 2.97 3.25
N LEU A 63 1.38 3.20 4.29
CA LEU A 63 1.72 4.53 4.77
C LEU A 63 2.92 5.09 3.99
N LEU A 64 2.64 5.85 2.95
CA LEU A 64 3.64 6.39 2.03
C LEU A 64 4.18 7.73 2.54
N THR A 65 5.47 7.77 2.90
CA THR A 65 6.17 9.00 3.28
C THR A 65 6.64 9.79 2.07
N ALA A 66 6.90 11.08 2.23
CA ALA A 66 7.46 11.92 1.16
C ALA A 66 8.77 11.34 0.62
N GLU A 67 9.65 10.90 1.51
CA GLU A 67 10.96 10.33 1.16
C GLU A 67 10.84 9.01 0.38
N VAL A 68 9.87 8.16 0.73
CA VAL A 68 9.59 6.92 -0.04
C VAL A 68 9.08 7.25 -1.43
N ILE A 69 8.19 8.24 -1.57
CA ILE A 69 7.70 8.66 -2.89
C ILE A 69 8.84 9.24 -3.73
N ASP A 70 9.73 10.03 -3.14
CA ASP A 70 10.89 10.62 -3.83
C ASP A 70 11.91 9.54 -4.23
N ALA A 71 12.13 8.54 -3.36
CA ALA A 71 12.97 7.38 -3.68
C ALA A 71 12.38 6.54 -4.83
N LEU A 72 11.07 6.29 -4.80
CA LEU A 72 10.35 5.63 -5.90
C LEU A 72 10.48 6.45 -7.20
N ALA A 73 10.25 7.76 -7.14
CA ALA A 73 10.38 8.61 -8.32
C ALA A 73 11.80 8.57 -8.91
N THR A 74 12.82 8.55 -8.06
CA THR A 74 14.22 8.40 -8.49
C THR A 74 14.46 7.04 -9.16
N LEU A 75 13.96 5.97 -8.56
CA LEU A 75 14.12 4.61 -9.07
C LEU A 75 13.36 4.37 -10.39
N LEU A 76 12.24 5.06 -10.56
CA LEU A 76 11.33 4.92 -11.69
C LEU A 76 11.59 5.93 -12.83
N ALA A 77 12.53 6.86 -12.65
CA ALA A 77 12.80 7.89 -13.65
C ALA A 77 13.14 7.29 -15.04
N GLY A 78 12.41 7.74 -16.06
CA GLY A 78 12.59 7.28 -17.44
C GLY A 78 12.08 5.87 -17.75
N LYS A 79 11.33 5.25 -16.84
CA LYS A 79 10.73 3.91 -17.00
C LYS A 79 9.24 4.01 -17.31
N GLU A 80 8.75 3.03 -18.06
CA GLU A 80 7.32 2.77 -18.22
C GLU A 80 6.83 1.92 -17.04
N VAL A 81 5.88 2.43 -16.28
CA VAL A 81 5.45 1.82 -15.01
C VAL A 81 3.98 1.41 -15.04
N LEU A 82 3.67 0.23 -14.54
CA LEU A 82 2.32 -0.23 -14.25
C LEU A 82 2.12 -0.34 -12.74
N GLU A 83 1.17 0.39 -12.17
CA GLU A 83 0.66 0.12 -10.82
C GLU A 83 -0.50 -0.87 -10.92
N ALA A 84 -0.25 -2.12 -10.51
CA ALA A 84 -1.23 -3.20 -10.56
C ALA A 84 -2.00 -3.27 -9.23
N GLY A 85 -3.32 -3.09 -9.28
CA GLY A 85 -4.16 -3.00 -8.09
C GLY A 85 -4.00 -1.64 -7.39
N SER A 86 -4.13 -0.56 -8.16
CA SER A 86 -3.83 0.82 -7.71
C SER A 86 -4.77 1.35 -6.62
N GLY A 87 -5.87 0.66 -6.33
CA GLY A 87 -6.82 1.10 -5.31
C GLY A 87 -7.37 2.50 -5.60
N SER A 88 -7.09 3.47 -4.71
CA SER A 88 -7.45 4.87 -4.92
C SER A 88 -6.65 5.54 -6.05
N GLY A 89 -5.53 4.94 -6.49
CA GLY A 89 -4.59 5.53 -7.44
C GLY A 89 -3.82 6.72 -6.89
N TRP A 90 -3.77 6.85 -5.56
CA TRP A 90 -3.08 7.97 -4.91
C TRP A 90 -1.58 7.95 -5.23
N LEU A 91 -0.92 6.79 -5.14
CA LEU A 91 0.50 6.66 -5.43
C LEU A 91 0.81 7.01 -6.89
N ALA A 92 0.04 6.45 -7.85
CA ALA A 92 0.21 6.80 -9.26
C ALA A 92 0.03 8.30 -9.52
N ALA A 93 -0.93 8.96 -8.85
CA ALA A 93 -1.11 10.40 -8.96
C ALA A 93 0.13 11.15 -8.45
N ARG A 94 0.67 10.78 -7.28
CA ARG A 94 1.86 11.44 -6.69
C ARG A 94 3.14 11.19 -7.51
N LEU A 95 3.31 9.99 -8.07
CA LEU A 95 4.43 9.69 -8.97
C LEU A 95 4.28 10.42 -10.32
N GLY A 96 3.06 10.50 -10.86
CA GLY A 96 2.78 11.27 -12.07
C GLY A 96 3.12 12.76 -11.94
N GLU A 97 2.84 13.38 -10.77
CA GLU A 97 3.25 14.77 -10.45
C GLU A 97 4.77 14.95 -10.46
N ARG A 98 5.53 13.89 -10.23
CA ARG A 98 7.00 13.86 -10.31
C ARG A 98 7.53 13.50 -11.70
N GLY A 99 6.65 13.45 -12.69
CA GLY A 99 7.01 13.16 -14.08
C GLY A 99 7.23 11.69 -14.41
N ILE A 100 6.79 10.77 -13.55
CA ILE A 100 6.88 9.33 -13.84
C ILE A 100 5.76 8.94 -14.80
N ASN A 101 6.12 8.22 -15.85
CA ASN A 101 5.17 7.64 -16.79
C ASN A 101 4.59 6.36 -16.17
N ILE A 102 3.43 6.48 -15.55
CA ILE A 102 2.79 5.42 -14.78
C ILE A 102 1.33 5.28 -15.19
N LEU A 103 0.88 4.04 -15.37
CA LEU A 103 -0.51 3.67 -15.59
C LEU A 103 -1.06 3.02 -14.32
N ALA A 104 -2.15 3.59 -13.79
CA ALA A 104 -2.89 3.05 -12.64
C ALA A 104 -3.98 2.09 -13.11
N ALA A 105 -3.90 0.81 -12.72
CA ALA A 105 -4.87 -0.22 -13.08
C ALA A 105 -5.49 -0.86 -11.85
N ASP A 106 -6.83 -0.96 -11.82
CA ASP A 106 -7.56 -1.68 -10.77
C ASP A 106 -8.79 -2.37 -11.34
N TRP A 107 -9.12 -3.51 -10.76
CA TRP A 107 -10.36 -4.23 -11.08
C TRP A 107 -11.61 -3.50 -10.62
N THR A 108 -11.51 -2.68 -9.59
CA THR A 108 -12.61 -1.95 -8.99
C THR A 108 -12.54 -0.47 -9.35
N ASP A 109 -13.58 0.05 -10.02
CA ASP A 109 -13.76 1.50 -10.08
C ASP A 109 -14.51 1.96 -8.83
N TYR A 110 -13.75 2.43 -7.85
CA TYR A 110 -14.30 2.87 -6.57
C TYR A 110 -15.21 4.11 -6.66
N ARG A 111 -15.24 4.82 -7.80
CA ARG A 111 -16.18 5.92 -8.06
C ARG A 111 -17.61 5.40 -8.22
N THR A 112 -17.75 4.19 -8.74
CA THR A 112 -19.04 3.56 -9.06
C THR A 112 -19.33 2.32 -8.21
N ALA A 113 -18.37 1.85 -7.41
CA ALA A 113 -18.51 0.66 -6.59
C ALA A 113 -19.61 0.80 -5.54
N ASP A 114 -20.38 -0.26 -5.36
CA ASP A 114 -21.43 -0.33 -4.33
C ASP A 114 -20.79 -0.30 -2.94
N ARG A 115 -20.93 0.84 -2.27
CA ARG A 115 -20.42 1.10 -0.92
C ARG A 115 -21.14 0.33 0.18
N SER A 116 -22.23 -0.37 -0.15
CA SER A 116 -22.98 -1.22 0.79
C SER A 116 -22.37 -2.60 0.96
N SER A 117 -21.41 -2.99 0.11
CA SER A 117 -20.80 -4.31 0.17
C SER A 117 -19.95 -4.43 1.45
N LYS A 118 -20.26 -5.47 2.24
CA LYS A 118 -19.56 -5.79 3.51
C LYS A 118 -18.13 -6.32 3.30
N ARG A 119 -17.67 -6.45 2.07
CA ARG A 119 -16.36 -6.98 1.69
C ARG A 119 -15.48 -5.86 1.16
N GLY A 120 -14.66 -5.32 2.02
CA GLY A 120 -13.65 -4.34 1.66
C GLY A 120 -13.90 -2.98 2.29
N TYR A 121 -12.82 -2.25 2.48
CA TYR A 121 -12.85 -0.87 2.95
C TYR A 121 -13.35 0.01 1.80
N PRO A 122 -14.40 0.81 1.98
CA PRO A 122 -14.86 1.67 0.91
C PRO A 122 -13.82 2.78 0.69
N ILE A 123 -13.03 2.66 -0.34
CA ILE A 123 -12.25 3.79 -0.83
C ILE A 123 -13.24 4.87 -1.25
N ARG A 124 -13.13 6.06 -0.67
CA ARG A 124 -14.09 7.16 -0.88
C ARG A 124 -13.67 8.10 -1.98
N GLU A 125 -12.37 8.21 -2.20
CA GLU A 125 -11.78 9.11 -3.17
C GLU A 125 -10.93 8.34 -4.16
N VAL A 126 -11.06 8.64 -5.43
CA VAL A 126 -10.23 8.09 -6.50
C VAL A 126 -9.41 9.23 -7.08
N PHE A 127 -8.12 9.18 -6.88
CA PHE A 127 -7.15 10.17 -7.36
C PHE A 127 -6.78 9.91 -8.81
N ARG A 128 -6.60 8.63 -9.18
CA ARG A 128 -6.28 8.21 -10.54
C ARG A 128 -6.74 6.78 -10.81
N LEU A 129 -7.31 6.54 -11.96
CA LEU A 129 -7.60 5.21 -12.50
C LEU A 129 -7.56 5.34 -14.03
N ASP A 130 -6.53 4.81 -14.65
CA ASP A 130 -6.30 4.86 -16.09
C ASP A 130 -6.89 3.64 -16.80
N TYR A 131 -6.88 2.48 -16.13
CA TYR A 131 -7.46 1.24 -16.65
C TYR A 131 -8.34 0.56 -15.61
N HIS A 132 -9.60 0.38 -15.95
CA HIS A 132 -10.56 -0.39 -15.15
C HIS A 132 -10.64 -1.82 -15.69
N GLY A 133 -9.99 -2.76 -15.04
CA GLY A 133 -9.93 -4.16 -15.45
C GLY A 133 -8.83 -4.93 -14.76
N ASN A 134 -8.60 -6.16 -15.21
CA ASN A 134 -7.53 -6.98 -14.66
C ASN A 134 -6.15 -6.47 -15.13
N ALA A 135 -5.33 -5.99 -14.22
CA ALA A 135 -3.99 -5.50 -14.52
C ALA A 135 -3.09 -6.56 -15.21
N VAL A 136 -3.38 -7.85 -15.01
CA VAL A 136 -2.66 -8.95 -15.69
C VAL A 136 -2.80 -8.86 -17.21
N ASP A 137 -3.93 -8.37 -17.72
CA ASP A 137 -4.19 -8.24 -19.16
C ASP A 137 -3.30 -7.18 -19.82
N LEU A 138 -2.70 -6.28 -19.03
CA LEU A 138 -1.79 -5.23 -19.48
C LEU A 138 -0.33 -5.68 -19.53
N LEU A 139 0.04 -6.76 -18.86
CA LEU A 139 1.43 -7.20 -18.70
C LEU A 139 2.12 -7.70 -19.98
N PRO A 140 1.42 -8.08 -21.06
CA PRO A 140 2.04 -8.20 -22.38
C PRO A 140 2.58 -6.87 -22.94
N GLY A 141 2.18 -5.72 -22.35
CA GLY A 141 2.64 -4.38 -22.72
C GLY A 141 4.10 -4.08 -22.35
N ASP A 142 4.59 -2.96 -22.83
CA ASP A 142 5.99 -2.56 -22.71
C ASP A 142 6.26 -1.77 -21.42
N TYR A 143 6.01 -2.39 -20.28
CA TYR A 143 6.36 -1.83 -18.97
C TYR A 143 7.76 -2.32 -18.56
N ASP A 144 8.57 -1.42 -18.02
CA ASP A 144 9.87 -1.74 -17.40
C ASP A 144 9.70 -2.21 -15.97
N THR A 145 8.72 -1.63 -15.27
CA THR A 145 8.50 -1.87 -13.85
C THR A 145 7.02 -2.05 -13.54
N VAL A 146 6.74 -2.99 -12.65
CA VAL A 146 5.42 -3.21 -12.06
C VAL A 146 5.49 -2.85 -10.58
N LEU A 147 4.61 -1.95 -10.15
CA LEU A 147 4.35 -1.66 -8.73
C LEU A 147 3.19 -2.53 -8.27
N LEU A 148 3.36 -3.21 -7.14
CA LEU A 148 2.36 -4.03 -6.48
C LEU A 148 2.34 -3.68 -5.00
N VAL A 149 1.49 -2.72 -4.63
CA VAL A 149 1.41 -2.17 -3.28
C VAL A 149 0.20 -2.73 -2.56
N TRP A 150 0.44 -3.42 -1.47
CA TRP A 150 -0.57 -4.05 -0.62
C TRP A 150 -1.59 -4.93 -1.38
N PRO A 151 -1.15 -5.94 -2.12
CA PRO A 151 -2.09 -6.84 -2.82
C PRO A 151 -2.96 -7.62 -1.82
N ASN A 152 -4.18 -7.91 -2.22
CA ASN A 152 -5.17 -8.58 -1.38
C ASN A 152 -4.67 -9.92 -0.84
N TYR A 153 -4.94 -10.15 0.45
CA TYR A 153 -4.61 -11.38 1.16
C TYR A 153 -5.36 -12.60 0.60
N GLU A 154 -4.69 -13.74 0.58
CA GLU A 154 -5.23 -15.04 0.11
C GLU A 154 -5.87 -15.00 -1.28
N THR A 155 -5.39 -14.11 -2.15
CA THR A 155 -5.81 -14.08 -3.56
C THR A 155 -4.63 -14.40 -4.46
N GLN A 156 -4.91 -15.05 -5.59
CA GLN A 156 -3.90 -15.34 -6.62
C GLN A 156 -3.47 -14.10 -7.41
N PHE A 157 -4.00 -12.92 -7.11
CA PHE A 157 -3.74 -11.71 -7.88
C PHE A 157 -2.25 -11.38 -7.97
N ALA A 158 -1.56 -11.31 -6.83
CA ALA A 158 -0.12 -11.01 -6.78
C ALA A 158 0.71 -12.05 -7.55
N GLY A 159 0.40 -13.34 -7.37
CA GLY A 159 1.02 -14.43 -8.09
C GLY A 159 0.81 -14.34 -9.61
N ASN A 160 -0.42 -14.05 -10.04
CA ASN A 160 -0.77 -13.90 -11.45
C ASN A 160 -0.04 -12.71 -12.09
N VAL A 161 0.06 -11.56 -11.39
CA VAL A 161 0.85 -10.41 -11.84
C VAL A 161 2.31 -10.82 -12.01
N ALA A 162 2.94 -11.39 -10.98
CA ALA A 162 4.34 -11.80 -11.03
C ALA A 162 4.61 -12.85 -12.12
N CYS A 163 3.69 -13.80 -12.32
CA CYS A 163 3.79 -14.82 -13.37
C CYS A 163 3.69 -14.23 -14.79
N ALA A 164 2.82 -13.24 -14.99
CA ALA A 164 2.60 -12.63 -16.31
C ALA A 164 3.71 -11.65 -16.73
N MET A 165 4.51 -11.16 -15.78
CA MET A 165 5.69 -10.32 -16.09
C MET A 165 6.66 -11.05 -17.01
N ARG A 166 7.42 -10.30 -17.82
CA ARG A 166 8.47 -10.82 -18.70
C ARG A 166 9.83 -10.82 -17.99
N SER A 167 10.74 -11.68 -18.45
CA SER A 167 12.15 -11.63 -18.03
C SER A 167 12.73 -10.23 -18.25
N GLY A 168 13.48 -9.73 -17.29
CA GLY A 168 14.08 -8.40 -17.29
C GLY A 168 13.20 -7.29 -16.69
N GLN A 169 11.90 -7.50 -16.53
CA GLN A 169 11.04 -6.51 -15.84
C GLN A 169 11.30 -6.49 -14.34
N THR A 170 11.20 -5.33 -13.73
CA THR A 170 11.35 -5.13 -12.29
C THR A 170 10.00 -5.17 -11.59
N LEU A 171 9.89 -5.94 -10.54
CA LEU A 171 8.78 -5.88 -9.59
C LEU A 171 9.21 -5.08 -8.36
N ILE A 172 8.43 -4.09 -7.99
CA ILE A 172 8.50 -3.39 -6.71
C ILE A 172 7.24 -3.78 -5.94
N TYR A 173 7.44 -4.51 -4.87
CA TYR A 173 6.37 -4.97 -3.99
C TYR A 173 6.44 -4.25 -2.65
N GLU A 174 5.28 -3.89 -2.13
CA GLU A 174 5.12 -3.41 -0.76
C GLU A 174 3.98 -4.18 -0.09
N GLY A 175 4.20 -4.62 1.14
CA GLY A 175 3.27 -5.37 1.95
C GLY A 175 3.96 -6.22 2.99
N GLU A 176 3.16 -6.97 3.74
CA GLU A 176 3.72 -7.89 4.73
C GLU A 176 4.41 -9.08 4.06
N SER A 177 5.35 -9.69 4.79
CA SER A 177 6.03 -10.91 4.31
C SER A 177 5.13 -12.14 4.38
N GLU A 178 5.64 -13.26 3.88
CA GLU A 178 4.94 -14.56 3.91
C GLU A 178 4.37 -14.87 5.31
N GLY A 179 3.07 -15.15 5.35
CA GLY A 179 2.32 -15.37 6.59
C GLY A 179 1.63 -14.13 7.15
N GLY A 180 1.82 -12.95 6.54
CA GLY A 180 1.10 -11.71 6.86
C GLY A 180 -0.25 -11.60 6.14
N CYS A 181 -0.76 -10.38 6.05
CA CYS A 181 -2.08 -10.07 5.51
C CYS A 181 -2.06 -9.57 4.05
N THR A 182 -1.02 -9.89 3.28
CA THR A 182 -0.90 -9.52 1.86
C THR A 182 -0.49 -10.72 1.01
N ALA A 183 -0.99 -10.78 -0.22
CA ALA A 183 -0.72 -11.83 -1.19
C ALA A 183 -1.03 -13.25 -0.64
N ASP A 184 -0.46 -14.28 -1.25
CA ASP A 184 -0.55 -15.67 -0.85
C ASP A 184 0.83 -16.33 -0.80
N GLN A 185 0.89 -17.54 -0.26
CA GLN A 185 2.14 -18.29 -0.14
C GLN A 185 2.77 -18.59 -1.50
N GLU A 186 1.97 -18.81 -2.54
CA GLU A 186 2.45 -19.15 -3.88
C GLU A 186 3.19 -17.96 -4.50
N PHE A 187 2.72 -16.74 -4.28
CA PHE A 187 3.41 -15.51 -4.69
C PHE A 187 4.81 -15.44 -4.10
N PHE A 188 4.97 -15.60 -2.78
CA PHE A 188 6.28 -15.52 -2.14
C PHE A 188 7.22 -16.63 -2.58
N GLN A 189 6.70 -17.84 -2.79
CA GLN A 189 7.48 -18.93 -3.35
C GLN A 189 7.92 -18.61 -4.79
N TYR A 190 7.05 -18.01 -5.59
CA TYR A 190 7.35 -17.59 -6.95
C TYR A 190 8.42 -16.51 -7.00
N LEU A 191 8.36 -15.50 -6.11
CA LEU A 191 9.41 -14.48 -6.00
C LEU A 191 10.78 -15.08 -5.75
N ARG A 192 10.90 -15.98 -4.76
CA ARG A 192 12.18 -16.66 -4.45
C ARG A 192 12.75 -17.44 -5.63
N ASN A 193 11.89 -18.06 -6.41
CA ASN A 193 12.31 -18.96 -7.50
C ASN A 193 12.54 -18.24 -8.82
N SER A 194 11.89 -17.11 -9.06
CA SER A 194 11.82 -16.52 -10.41
C SER A 194 12.36 -15.09 -10.50
N PHE A 195 12.77 -14.50 -9.39
CA PHE A 195 13.32 -13.14 -9.38
C PHE A 195 14.72 -13.09 -8.77
N ASN A 196 15.50 -12.10 -9.21
CA ASN A 196 16.75 -11.72 -8.59
C ASN A 196 16.49 -10.50 -7.70
N PRO A 197 16.61 -10.60 -6.36
CA PRO A 197 16.34 -9.48 -5.48
C PRO A 197 17.40 -8.38 -5.62
N SER A 198 16.98 -7.12 -5.57
CA SER A 198 17.85 -5.95 -5.50
C SER A 198 17.86 -5.42 -4.07
N LEU A 199 18.90 -5.78 -3.31
CA LEU A 199 19.01 -5.40 -1.89
C LEU A 199 19.22 -3.89 -1.70
N SER A 200 19.99 -3.23 -2.58
CA SER A 200 20.26 -1.80 -2.47
C SER A 200 18.99 -0.95 -2.64
N GLU A 201 18.17 -1.29 -3.63
CA GLU A 201 16.91 -0.59 -3.91
C GLU A 201 15.87 -0.87 -2.81
N THR A 202 15.80 -2.12 -2.33
CA THR A 202 14.94 -2.52 -1.20
C THR A 202 15.29 -1.71 0.06
N VAL A 203 16.57 -1.65 0.42
CA VAL A 203 17.04 -0.91 1.60
C VAL A 203 16.76 0.59 1.47
N GLU A 204 16.92 1.17 0.28
CA GLU A 204 16.65 2.60 0.07
C GLU A 204 15.17 2.94 0.26
N LEU A 205 14.25 2.09 -0.20
CA LEU A 205 12.82 2.27 0.03
C LEU A 205 12.43 2.05 1.50
N ASP A 206 12.99 1.03 2.16
CA ASP A 206 12.69 0.73 3.56
C ASP A 206 13.25 1.77 4.55
N LYS A 207 14.31 2.47 4.20
CA LYS A 207 15.01 3.45 5.07
C LYS A 207 14.07 4.49 5.68
N ASN A 208 13.13 5.00 4.90
CA ASN A 208 12.17 6.00 5.34
C ASN A 208 10.72 5.48 5.39
N HIS A 209 10.55 4.17 5.24
CA HIS A 209 9.24 3.56 5.39
C HIS A 209 8.71 3.74 6.82
N ARG A 210 7.42 3.98 6.93
CA ARG A 210 6.70 4.05 8.19
C ARG A 210 5.54 3.08 8.14
N ARG A 211 5.24 2.50 9.28
CA ARG A 211 4.25 1.44 9.42
C ARG A 211 3.13 1.84 10.34
N PHE A 212 1.94 1.35 10.04
CA PHE A 212 0.89 1.36 11.04
C PHE A 212 1.20 0.35 12.14
N PRO A 213 0.70 0.56 13.35
CA PRO A 213 0.87 -0.37 14.46
C PRO A 213 0.32 -1.75 14.17
N GLY A 214 1.07 -2.76 14.58
CA GLY A 214 0.70 -4.15 14.38
C GLY A 214 0.76 -4.60 12.91
N VAL A 215 1.40 -3.79 12.04
CA VAL A 215 1.64 -4.10 10.64
C VAL A 215 3.14 -4.25 10.42
N ASP A 216 3.58 -5.35 9.80
CA ASP A 216 4.98 -5.62 9.47
C ASP A 216 5.23 -5.59 7.97
N ASP A 217 4.72 -4.51 7.33
CA ASP A 217 4.92 -4.27 5.92
C ASP A 217 6.32 -3.74 5.61
N LYS A 218 6.79 -4.02 4.41
CA LYS A 218 8.11 -3.61 3.92
C LYS A 218 8.15 -3.62 2.40
N TRP A 219 9.14 -2.91 1.88
CA TRP A 219 9.46 -2.91 0.46
C TRP A 219 10.28 -4.13 0.08
N TRP A 220 10.10 -4.55 -1.15
CA TRP A 220 10.91 -5.55 -1.82
C TRP A 220 11.04 -5.19 -3.30
N VAL A 221 12.25 -5.27 -3.83
CA VAL A 221 12.55 -4.99 -5.24
C VAL A 221 13.28 -6.20 -5.83
N GLY A 222 12.90 -6.59 -7.04
CA GLY A 222 13.59 -7.65 -7.77
C GLY A 222 13.28 -7.68 -9.25
N THR A 223 14.23 -8.19 -10.03
CA THR A 223 14.11 -8.32 -11.49
C THR A 223 13.79 -9.76 -11.85
N LYS A 224 12.79 -9.96 -12.69
CA LYS A 224 12.40 -11.29 -13.18
C LYS A 224 13.50 -11.90 -14.03
N ARG A 225 13.82 -13.19 -13.75
CA ARG A 225 14.83 -13.99 -14.47
C ARG A 225 14.41 -14.34 -15.88
#